data_81a91271d0515e004e78194977ddb636
#
_entry.id   81a91271d0515e004e78194977ddb636
#
_cell.length_a   1.000
_cell.length_b   1.000
_cell.length_c   1.000
_cell.angle_alpha   90.00
_cell.angle_beta   90.00
_cell.angle_gamma   90.00
#
_symmetry.space_group_name_H-M   'P 1'
#
loop_
_entity.id
_entity.type
_entity.pdbx_description
1 polymer ?
#
loop_
_entity_poly.entity_id
_entity_poly.type
_entity_poly.pdbx_seq_one_letter_code
_entity_poly.pdbx_strand_id
1 'polypeptide(L)'
;MKSKILLLLSVFIVSISSVRAQECMGTNMKAGSGFEMANYDGKGKLIGTMTYKIAKVTSQGGMSVITIDMESFNPKGKSELKNTYEMKCDGNTLYLDASTLINQEQMKSFENFQMKFTSTNIEFPNKFSVGQKLKDASMKGEGTSGPMTMNFNMLISNRNVESQEKITISAGTFDAYKITSDMKMETKMGFGITIDINTISWRTPGVLWDLKTESYRKGKLFSRSELTKIY
;
A
#
# COMPACT_ATOMS: atom_id res chain seq x y z
N MET A 1 20.48 -61.98 42.67
CA MET A 1 19.67 -60.75 42.57
C MET A 1 20.17 -59.99 41.36
N LYS A 2 19.37 -59.97 40.22
CA LYS A 2 19.76 -59.29 38.96
C LYS A 2 18.97 -58.01 38.88
N SER A 3 19.67 -56.88 39.06
CA SER A 3 19.06 -55.53 38.88
C SER A 3 18.90 -55.23 37.40
N LYS A 4 17.64 -55.02 36.93
CA LYS A 4 17.34 -54.54 35.59
C LYS A 4 17.29 -53.03 35.61
N ILE A 5 18.30 -52.39 35.04
CA ILE A 5 18.30 -50.95 34.77
C ILE A 5 17.45 -50.71 33.54
N LEU A 6 16.30 -50.06 33.75
CA LEU A 6 15.40 -49.61 32.71
C LEU A 6 15.89 -48.24 32.20
N LEU A 7 16.51 -48.21 31.02
CA LEU A 7 16.95 -46.96 30.38
C LEU A 7 15.74 -46.30 29.70
N LEU A 8 15.16 -45.26 30.28
CA LEU A 8 14.12 -44.43 29.71
C LEU A 8 14.76 -43.49 28.69
N LEU A 9 14.63 -43.83 27.40
CA LEU A 9 15.03 -42.98 26.29
C LEU A 9 13.92 -41.94 26.06
N SER A 10 14.07 -40.73 26.65
CA SER A 10 13.17 -39.59 26.38
C SER A 10 13.48 -39.03 24.97
N VAL A 11 12.63 -39.37 24.00
CA VAL A 11 12.68 -38.81 22.67
C VAL A 11 12.16 -37.35 22.74
N PHE A 12 13.09 -36.40 22.72
CA PHE A 12 12.80 -34.98 22.61
C PHE A 12 12.38 -34.72 21.17
N ILE A 13 11.06 -34.69 20.91
CA ILE A 13 10.51 -34.27 19.62
C ILE A 13 10.69 -32.73 19.52
N VAL A 14 11.78 -32.30 18.90
CA VAL A 14 11.98 -30.93 18.52
C VAL A 14 10.99 -30.65 17.39
N SER A 15 9.85 -30.02 17.71
CA SER A 15 8.93 -29.52 16.71
C SER A 15 9.64 -28.39 15.95
N ILE A 16 10.23 -28.73 14.81
CA ILE A 16 10.75 -27.74 13.85
C ILE A 16 9.52 -27.06 13.28
N SER A 17 9.10 -25.95 13.89
CA SER A 17 8.14 -25.04 13.29
C SER A 17 8.81 -24.51 12.02
N SER A 18 8.50 -25.14 10.87
CA SER A 18 8.89 -24.62 9.57
C SER A 18 8.24 -23.22 9.47
N VAL A 19 9.06 -22.19 9.62
CA VAL A 19 8.69 -20.81 9.24
C VAL A 19 8.45 -20.88 7.75
N ARG A 20 7.21 -21.17 7.37
CA ARG A 20 6.80 -21.04 5.97
C ARG A 20 6.95 -19.56 5.66
N ALA A 21 7.79 -19.22 4.68
CA ALA A 21 7.79 -17.90 4.08
C ALA A 21 6.34 -17.58 3.71
N GLN A 22 5.80 -16.49 4.24
CA GLN A 22 4.40 -16.16 4.04
C GLN A 22 4.26 -15.59 2.64
N GLU A 23 3.71 -16.41 1.74
CA GLU A 23 3.43 -15.99 0.38
C GLU A 23 2.24 -15.02 0.37
N CYS A 24 2.42 -13.93 -0.35
CA CYS A 24 1.35 -13.02 -0.71
C CYS A 24 1.39 -12.77 -2.21
N MET A 25 0.28 -12.98 -2.89
CA MET A 25 0.17 -12.77 -4.33
C MET A 25 1.24 -13.52 -5.15
N GLY A 26 1.61 -14.74 -4.70
CA GLY A 26 2.67 -15.54 -5.33
C GLY A 26 4.09 -15.06 -5.09
N THR A 27 4.29 -14.16 -4.14
CA THR A 27 5.61 -13.61 -3.78
C THR A 27 5.93 -13.91 -2.32
N ASN A 28 7.14 -14.39 -2.07
CA ASN A 28 7.66 -14.56 -0.72
C ASN A 28 7.97 -13.19 -0.09
N MET A 29 7.17 -12.82 0.90
CA MET A 29 7.39 -11.61 1.67
C MET A 29 8.52 -11.83 2.68
N LYS A 30 9.62 -11.13 2.51
CA LYS A 30 10.81 -11.27 3.34
C LYS A 30 11.21 -9.93 3.94
N ALA A 31 11.45 -9.90 5.26
CA ALA A 31 12.03 -8.73 5.90
C ALA A 31 13.37 -8.36 5.24
N GLY A 32 13.58 -7.08 4.99
CA GLY A 32 14.72 -6.55 4.28
C GLY A 32 14.53 -6.36 2.77
N SER A 33 13.55 -7.05 2.14
CA SER A 33 13.15 -6.76 0.75
C SER A 33 12.50 -5.39 0.65
N GLY A 34 12.57 -4.78 -0.52
CA GLY A 34 11.97 -3.48 -0.72
C GLY A 34 12.00 -3.03 -2.17
N PHE A 35 11.58 -1.80 -2.36
CA PHE A 35 11.56 -1.16 -3.68
C PHE A 35 11.71 0.36 -3.56
N GLU A 36 12.12 0.98 -4.65
CA GLU A 36 12.28 2.42 -4.77
C GLU A 36 11.39 2.96 -5.88
N MET A 37 10.80 4.13 -5.63
CA MET A 37 9.95 4.85 -6.57
C MET A 37 10.52 6.23 -6.84
N ALA A 38 10.47 6.69 -8.08
CA ALA A 38 10.73 8.08 -8.46
C ALA A 38 9.40 8.79 -8.73
N ASN A 39 9.25 10.00 -8.19
CA ASN A 39 8.06 10.83 -8.33
C ASN A 39 8.36 12.04 -9.19
N TYR A 40 7.48 12.33 -10.14
CA TYR A 40 7.60 13.41 -11.11
C TYR A 40 6.35 14.31 -11.07
N ASP A 41 6.52 15.59 -11.32
CA ASP A 41 5.40 16.50 -11.59
C ASP A 41 4.79 16.23 -12.98
N GLY A 42 3.69 16.94 -13.28
CA GLY A 42 2.99 16.83 -14.57
C GLY A 42 3.82 17.27 -15.79
N LYS A 43 4.98 17.89 -15.58
CA LYS A 43 5.93 18.30 -16.63
C LYS A 43 7.10 17.31 -16.77
N GLY A 44 7.11 16.23 -16.00
CA GLY A 44 8.17 15.22 -16.00
C GLY A 44 9.42 15.59 -15.19
N LYS A 45 9.39 16.66 -14.39
CA LYS A 45 10.48 17.02 -13.49
C LYS A 45 10.44 16.13 -12.26
N LEU A 46 11.58 15.54 -11.88
CA LEU A 46 11.73 14.80 -10.64
C LEU A 46 11.42 15.71 -9.44
N ILE A 47 10.48 15.30 -8.61
CA ILE A 47 10.08 16.01 -7.37
C ILE A 47 10.51 15.27 -6.10
N GLY A 48 10.97 14.02 -6.20
CA GLY A 48 11.48 13.24 -5.09
C GLY A 48 11.53 11.76 -5.40
N THR A 49 12.04 10.99 -4.44
CA THR A 49 12.05 9.54 -4.45
C THR A 49 11.44 9.00 -3.18
N MET A 50 10.99 7.74 -3.20
CA MET A 50 10.47 7.04 -2.04
C MET A 50 11.09 5.66 -1.97
N THR A 51 11.49 5.24 -0.79
CA THR A 51 11.92 3.88 -0.51
C THR A 51 10.87 3.19 0.36
N TYR A 52 10.63 1.93 0.07
CA TYR A 52 9.74 1.07 0.83
C TYR A 52 10.48 -0.20 1.19
N LYS A 53 10.48 -0.55 2.46
CA LYS A 53 11.18 -1.73 2.97
C LYS A 53 10.23 -2.55 3.83
N ILE A 54 10.19 -3.85 3.60
CA ILE A 54 9.51 -4.78 4.50
C ILE A 54 10.33 -4.85 5.78
N ALA A 55 9.82 -4.25 6.85
CA ALA A 55 10.45 -4.29 8.16
C ALA A 55 10.20 -5.64 8.85
N LYS A 56 8.98 -6.14 8.73
CA LYS A 56 8.53 -7.36 9.41
C LYS A 56 7.39 -8.02 8.66
N VAL A 57 7.32 -9.35 8.76
CA VAL A 57 6.16 -10.15 8.34
C VAL A 57 5.75 -11.05 9.49
N THR A 58 4.48 -11.00 9.88
CA THR A 58 3.90 -11.83 10.93
C THR A 58 2.62 -12.48 10.46
N SER A 59 2.10 -13.45 11.21
CA SER A 59 0.80 -14.06 10.97
C SER A 59 -0.15 -13.66 12.09
N GLN A 60 -1.35 -13.22 11.72
CA GLN A 60 -2.41 -12.89 12.66
C GLN A 60 -3.76 -13.30 12.07
N GLY A 61 -4.49 -14.17 12.77
CA GLY A 61 -5.82 -14.61 12.32
C GLY A 61 -5.85 -15.26 10.94
N GLY A 62 -4.78 -15.99 10.56
CA GLY A 62 -4.66 -16.64 9.24
C GLY A 62 -4.23 -15.69 8.10
N MET A 63 -4.01 -14.42 8.38
CA MET A 63 -3.50 -13.43 7.43
C MET A 63 -2.01 -13.15 7.68
N SER A 64 -1.27 -12.87 6.63
CA SER A 64 0.05 -12.25 6.71
C SER A 64 -0.12 -10.76 6.99
N VAL A 65 0.54 -10.26 8.04
CA VAL A 65 0.64 -8.82 8.34
C VAL A 65 2.05 -8.38 7.98
N ILE A 66 2.14 -7.48 7.01
CA ILE A 66 3.38 -7.00 6.41
C ILE A 66 3.57 -5.55 6.87
N THR A 67 4.56 -5.33 7.73
CA THR A 67 4.95 -3.99 8.17
C THR A 67 5.91 -3.37 7.15
N ILE A 68 5.58 -2.20 6.64
CA ILE A 68 6.35 -1.47 5.63
C ILE A 68 6.89 -0.19 6.25
N ASP A 69 8.20 -0.01 6.22
CA ASP A 69 8.84 1.28 6.46
C ASP A 69 8.96 2.03 5.13
N MET A 70 8.48 3.24 5.10
CA MET A 70 8.54 4.15 3.97
C MET A 70 9.34 5.38 4.34
N GLU A 71 10.23 5.81 3.44
CA GLU A 71 10.96 7.06 3.57
C GLU A 71 10.92 7.83 2.25
N SER A 72 10.57 9.12 2.30
CA SER A 72 10.58 10.01 1.16
C SER A 72 11.78 10.95 1.19
N PHE A 73 12.30 11.26 0.01
CA PHE A 73 13.45 12.12 -0.18
C PHE A 73 13.13 13.19 -1.22
N ASN A 74 13.59 14.41 -1.00
CA ASN A 74 13.53 15.44 -2.02
C ASN A 74 14.53 15.16 -3.17
N PRO A 75 14.52 15.95 -4.28
CA PRO A 75 15.41 15.73 -5.42
C PRO A 75 16.91 15.84 -5.10
N LYS A 76 17.26 16.40 -3.94
CA LYS A 76 18.64 16.52 -3.45
C LYS A 76 19.05 15.35 -2.55
N GLY A 77 18.18 14.34 -2.37
CA GLY A 77 18.43 13.18 -1.54
C GLY A 77 18.28 13.42 -0.03
N LYS A 78 17.73 14.56 0.39
CA LYS A 78 17.45 14.84 1.81
C LYS A 78 16.12 14.15 2.19
N SER A 79 16.14 13.37 3.28
CA SER A 79 14.94 12.76 3.87
C SER A 79 13.96 13.86 4.33
N GLU A 80 12.69 13.69 3.97
CA GLU A 80 11.60 14.63 4.30
C GLU A 80 10.55 13.99 5.20
N LEU A 81 10.22 12.71 4.97
CA LEU A 81 9.18 12.01 5.69
C LEU A 81 9.59 10.56 5.92
N LYS A 82 9.33 10.07 7.12
CA LYS A 82 9.36 8.64 7.46
C LYS A 82 7.99 8.22 7.96
N ASN A 83 7.52 7.07 7.51
CA ASN A 83 6.27 6.50 7.96
C ASN A 83 6.38 4.98 8.02
N THR A 84 5.61 4.37 8.91
CA THR A 84 5.45 2.91 8.98
C THR A 84 3.97 2.60 8.93
N TYR A 85 3.59 1.64 8.10
CA TYR A 85 2.21 1.19 7.98
C TYR A 85 2.15 -0.33 7.76
N GLU A 86 0.96 -0.88 7.87
CA GLU A 86 0.73 -2.31 7.69
C GLU A 86 -0.14 -2.57 6.47
N MET A 87 0.21 -3.64 5.77
CA MET A 87 -0.61 -4.27 4.75
C MET A 87 -0.98 -5.67 5.25
N LYS A 88 -2.15 -6.17 4.88
CA LYS A 88 -2.58 -7.53 5.21
C LYS A 88 -2.73 -8.35 3.94
N CYS A 89 -2.52 -9.65 4.04
CA CYS A 89 -2.64 -10.55 2.90
C CYS A 89 -3.18 -11.91 3.35
N ASP A 90 -4.19 -12.42 2.65
CA ASP A 90 -4.75 -13.74 2.89
C ASP A 90 -4.16 -14.83 1.97
N GLY A 91 -3.07 -14.51 1.27
CA GLY A 91 -2.44 -15.33 0.23
C GLY A 91 -2.90 -14.95 -1.18
N ASN A 92 -4.15 -14.57 -1.36
CA ASN A 92 -4.75 -14.26 -2.66
C ASN A 92 -5.02 -12.76 -2.87
N THR A 93 -5.27 -12.03 -1.80
CA THR A 93 -5.62 -10.60 -1.86
C THR A 93 -4.74 -9.82 -0.90
N LEU A 94 -4.16 -8.74 -1.41
CA LEU A 94 -3.47 -7.73 -0.62
C LEU A 94 -4.48 -6.65 -0.22
N TYR A 95 -4.48 -6.31 1.07
CA TYR A 95 -5.36 -5.33 1.68
C TYR A 95 -4.51 -4.17 2.19
N LEU A 96 -4.78 -2.98 1.68
CA LEU A 96 -4.18 -1.73 2.12
C LEU A 96 -5.27 -0.83 2.69
N ASP A 97 -5.17 -0.44 3.95
CA ASP A 97 -6.12 0.51 4.54
C ASP A 97 -6.10 1.84 3.79
N ALA A 98 -7.27 2.34 3.40
CA ALA A 98 -7.37 3.58 2.61
C ALA A 98 -6.79 4.80 3.36
N SER A 99 -6.72 4.76 4.70
CA SER A 99 -6.11 5.81 5.50
C SER A 99 -4.62 5.99 5.25
N THR A 100 -3.93 4.97 4.74
CA THR A 100 -2.49 5.04 4.40
C THR A 100 -2.19 5.99 3.24
N LEU A 101 -3.19 6.35 2.44
CA LEU A 101 -3.05 7.33 1.35
C LEU A 101 -2.98 8.78 1.85
N ILE A 102 -3.35 9.03 3.11
CA ILE A 102 -3.25 10.34 3.73
C ILE A 102 -1.89 10.44 4.43
N ASN A 103 -1.09 11.41 4.02
CA ASN A 103 0.21 11.59 4.63
C ASN A 103 0.12 12.15 6.06
N GLN A 104 1.21 11.99 6.83
CA GLN A 104 1.26 12.42 8.23
C GLN A 104 1.05 13.94 8.42
N GLU A 105 1.47 14.79 7.48
CA GLU A 105 1.24 16.23 7.57
C GLU A 105 -0.25 16.56 7.44
N GLN A 106 -0.94 15.88 6.52
CA GLN A 106 -2.40 15.99 6.42
C GLN A 106 -3.07 15.48 7.69
N MET A 107 -2.60 14.37 8.27
CA MET A 107 -3.14 13.85 9.53
C MET A 107 -2.93 14.85 10.69
N LYS A 108 -1.74 15.49 10.79
CA LYS A 108 -1.48 16.54 11.78
C LYS A 108 -2.40 17.73 11.64
N SER A 109 -2.78 18.11 10.42
CA SER A 109 -3.75 19.20 10.21
C SER A 109 -5.13 18.91 10.80
N PHE A 110 -5.44 17.62 11.04
CA PHE A 110 -6.68 17.17 11.65
C PHE A 110 -6.62 17.02 13.19
N GLU A 111 -5.43 17.05 13.81
CA GLU A 111 -5.26 16.82 15.26
C GLU A 111 -6.08 17.80 16.12
N ASN A 112 -6.16 19.07 15.72
CA ASN A 112 -6.93 20.08 16.43
C ASN A 112 -8.45 19.84 16.41
N PHE A 113 -8.94 18.94 15.55
CA PHE A 113 -10.37 18.64 15.38
C PHE A 113 -10.81 17.35 16.07
N GLN A 114 -9.96 16.70 16.85
CA GLN A 114 -10.28 15.42 17.51
C GLN A 114 -10.98 14.44 16.55
N MET A 115 -10.46 14.31 15.34
CA MET A 115 -11.07 13.53 14.26
C MET A 115 -11.17 12.05 14.61
N LYS A 116 -12.33 11.47 14.36
CA LYS A 116 -12.56 10.02 14.35
C LYS A 116 -12.62 9.56 12.91
N PHE A 117 -11.75 8.61 12.55
CA PHE A 117 -11.67 8.08 11.20
C PHE A 117 -12.24 6.67 11.13
N THR A 118 -12.90 6.38 10.03
CA THR A 118 -13.28 5.03 9.59
C THR A 118 -12.82 4.85 8.17
N SER A 119 -12.25 3.68 7.85
CA SER A 119 -11.75 3.37 6.51
C SER A 119 -12.12 1.95 6.10
N THR A 120 -12.08 1.72 4.79
CA THR A 120 -12.13 0.40 4.19
C THR A 120 -10.80 0.08 3.51
N ASN A 121 -10.58 -1.19 3.18
CA ASN A 121 -9.36 -1.59 2.48
C ASN A 121 -9.47 -1.34 0.97
N ILE A 122 -8.36 -0.92 0.39
CA ILE A 122 -8.08 -1.04 -1.04
C ILE A 122 -7.63 -2.49 -1.25
N GLU A 123 -8.40 -3.24 -2.04
CA GLU A 123 -8.14 -4.65 -2.30
C GLU A 123 -7.43 -4.83 -3.65
N PHE A 124 -6.36 -5.63 -3.66
CA PHE A 124 -5.62 -6.01 -4.84
C PHE A 124 -5.58 -7.53 -4.92
N PRO A 125 -6.32 -8.17 -5.85
CA PRO A 125 -6.27 -9.62 -6.04
C PRO A 125 -4.94 -10.05 -6.66
N ASN A 126 -4.52 -11.29 -6.40
CA ASN A 126 -3.31 -11.88 -6.99
C ASN A 126 -3.42 -12.16 -8.50
N LYS A 127 -4.64 -12.16 -9.04
CA LYS A 127 -4.93 -12.33 -10.46
C LYS A 127 -5.87 -11.24 -10.92
N PHE A 128 -5.51 -10.61 -12.01
CA PHE A 128 -6.35 -9.64 -12.71
C PHE A 128 -6.89 -10.24 -13.99
N SER A 129 -8.04 -9.76 -14.43
CA SER A 129 -8.63 -10.08 -15.73
C SER A 129 -9.09 -8.79 -16.40
N VAL A 130 -8.83 -8.63 -17.68
CA VAL A 130 -9.30 -7.46 -18.44
C VAL A 130 -10.83 -7.39 -18.37
N GLY A 131 -11.35 -6.20 -18.09
CA GLY A 131 -12.77 -5.95 -17.84
C GLY A 131 -13.21 -6.16 -16.38
N GLN A 132 -12.32 -6.64 -15.51
CA GLN A 132 -12.62 -6.83 -14.08
C GLN A 132 -12.85 -5.48 -13.40
N LYS A 133 -13.96 -5.37 -12.65
CA LYS A 133 -14.20 -4.29 -11.69
C LYS A 133 -13.62 -4.66 -10.35
N LEU A 134 -12.81 -3.77 -9.79
CA LEU A 134 -12.26 -3.92 -8.46
C LEU A 134 -13.14 -3.18 -7.45
N LYS A 135 -13.10 -3.61 -6.19
CA LYS A 135 -13.93 -3.06 -5.13
C LYS A 135 -13.53 -1.62 -4.79
N ASP A 136 -14.52 -0.79 -4.54
CA ASP A 136 -14.33 0.58 -4.07
C ASP A 136 -13.71 0.58 -2.66
N ALA A 137 -13.00 1.67 -2.34
CA ALA A 137 -12.48 1.90 -1.00
C ALA A 137 -12.76 3.32 -0.55
N SER A 138 -12.88 3.52 0.76
CA SER A 138 -13.22 4.82 1.31
C SER A 138 -12.57 5.08 2.66
N MET A 139 -12.45 6.35 3.00
CA MET A 139 -12.13 6.84 4.32
C MET A 139 -13.04 8.01 4.65
N LYS A 140 -13.58 8.03 5.87
CA LYS A 140 -14.38 9.14 6.40
C LYS A 140 -13.78 9.59 7.73
N GLY A 141 -13.82 10.89 7.97
CA GLY A 141 -13.41 11.49 9.21
C GLY A 141 -14.38 12.55 9.65
N GLU A 142 -14.73 12.56 10.93
CA GLU A 142 -15.59 13.56 11.55
C GLU A 142 -14.96 14.01 12.86
N GLY A 143 -14.97 15.31 13.11
CA GLY A 143 -14.40 15.86 14.33
C GLY A 143 -14.83 17.30 14.59
N THR A 144 -14.53 17.78 15.80
CA THR A 144 -14.88 19.13 16.26
C THR A 144 -13.68 19.80 16.92
N SER A 145 -13.63 21.12 16.80
CA SER A 145 -12.69 21.98 17.54
C SER A 145 -13.47 23.21 18.03
N GLY A 146 -13.87 23.21 19.31
CA GLY A 146 -14.82 24.18 19.84
C GLY A 146 -16.15 24.13 19.07
N PRO A 147 -16.66 25.25 18.54
CA PRO A 147 -17.91 25.29 17.78
C PRO A 147 -17.75 24.83 16.32
N MET A 148 -16.54 24.58 15.85
CA MET A 148 -16.27 24.21 14.47
C MET A 148 -16.34 22.70 14.30
N THR A 149 -17.07 22.26 13.27
CA THR A 149 -17.13 20.86 12.83
C THR A 149 -16.33 20.69 11.54
N MET A 150 -15.57 19.62 11.45
CA MET A 150 -14.85 19.22 10.27
C MET A 150 -15.31 17.84 9.81
N ASN A 151 -15.60 17.72 8.52
CA ASN A 151 -15.88 16.44 7.88
C ASN A 151 -14.87 16.22 6.76
N PHE A 152 -14.33 15.03 6.69
CA PHE A 152 -13.47 14.55 5.61
C PHE A 152 -14.05 13.30 5.00
N ASN A 153 -14.05 13.22 3.67
CA ASN A 153 -14.48 12.04 2.94
C ASN A 153 -13.53 11.80 1.77
N MET A 154 -13.03 10.58 1.64
CA MET A 154 -12.27 10.11 0.49
C MET A 154 -12.93 8.85 -0.05
N LEU A 155 -13.20 8.84 -1.35
CA LEU A 155 -13.76 7.69 -2.07
C LEU A 155 -12.85 7.36 -3.24
N ILE A 156 -12.45 6.10 -3.34
CA ILE A 156 -11.76 5.52 -4.50
C ILE A 156 -12.75 4.59 -5.18
N SER A 157 -13.16 4.93 -6.38
CA SER A 157 -14.22 4.24 -7.11
C SER A 157 -13.86 4.02 -8.58
N ASN A 158 -14.78 3.40 -9.34
CA ASN A 158 -14.59 3.13 -10.77
C ASN A 158 -13.27 2.42 -11.08
N ARG A 159 -12.86 1.51 -10.21
CA ARG A 159 -11.62 0.76 -10.33
C ARG A 159 -11.79 -0.37 -11.35
N ASN A 160 -11.23 -0.20 -12.55
CA ASN A 160 -11.38 -1.13 -13.67
C ASN A 160 -10.02 -1.58 -14.20
N VAL A 161 -9.88 -2.88 -14.48
CA VAL A 161 -8.75 -3.44 -15.22
C VAL A 161 -9.04 -3.25 -16.72
N GLU A 162 -8.39 -2.28 -17.34
CA GLU A 162 -8.69 -1.91 -18.74
C GLU A 162 -8.01 -2.81 -19.76
N SER A 163 -6.72 -3.10 -19.55
CA SER A 163 -5.92 -3.87 -20.50
C SER A 163 -4.78 -4.60 -19.79
N GLN A 164 -4.15 -5.51 -20.52
CA GLN A 164 -2.84 -6.06 -20.19
C GLN A 164 -1.86 -5.63 -21.28
N GLU A 165 -0.72 -5.08 -20.90
CA GLU A 165 0.26 -4.55 -21.83
C GLU A 165 1.68 -4.70 -21.27
N LYS A 166 2.65 -4.67 -22.17
CA LYS A 166 4.07 -4.65 -21.78
C LYS A 166 4.52 -3.22 -21.56
N ILE A 167 5.07 -2.94 -20.37
CA ILE A 167 5.65 -1.62 -20.05
C ILE A 167 7.14 -1.76 -19.75
N THR A 168 7.91 -0.76 -20.13
CA THR A 168 9.33 -0.62 -19.79
C THR A 168 9.51 0.60 -18.92
N ILE A 169 10.09 0.39 -17.75
CA ILE A 169 10.39 1.40 -16.73
C ILE A 169 11.84 1.21 -16.27
N SER A 170 12.34 2.08 -15.39
CA SER A 170 13.73 2.00 -14.90
C SER A 170 14.05 0.68 -14.20
N ALA A 171 13.08 0.06 -13.53
CA ALA A 171 13.25 -1.24 -12.86
C ALA A 171 13.26 -2.44 -13.82
N GLY A 172 12.91 -2.28 -15.09
CA GLY A 172 12.87 -3.36 -16.10
C GLY A 172 11.63 -3.32 -16.99
N THR A 173 11.40 -4.44 -17.69
CA THR A 173 10.25 -4.64 -18.58
C THR A 173 9.31 -5.67 -17.96
N PHE A 174 8.02 -5.34 -17.89
CA PHE A 174 6.99 -6.13 -17.22
C PHE A 174 5.74 -6.28 -18.08
N ASP A 175 5.10 -7.44 -18.00
CA ASP A 175 3.73 -7.61 -18.44
C ASP A 175 2.82 -7.10 -17.31
N ALA A 176 2.10 -6.03 -17.56
CA ALA A 176 1.36 -5.29 -16.55
C ALA A 176 -0.12 -5.15 -16.90
N TYR A 177 -0.95 -5.12 -15.90
CA TYR A 177 -2.36 -4.75 -16.01
C TYR A 177 -2.50 -3.25 -15.78
N LYS A 178 -3.12 -2.58 -16.74
CA LYS A 178 -3.51 -1.18 -16.65
C LYS A 178 -4.83 -1.08 -15.91
N ILE A 179 -4.84 -0.34 -14.80
CA ILE A 179 -6.00 -0.17 -13.93
C ILE A 179 -6.32 1.31 -13.85
N THR A 180 -7.56 1.66 -14.12
CA THR A 180 -8.07 3.03 -13.91
C THR A 180 -8.86 3.09 -12.61
N SER A 181 -8.86 4.26 -11.98
CA SER A 181 -9.69 4.58 -10.82
C SER A 181 -9.92 6.06 -10.68
N ASP A 182 -11.00 6.41 -10.01
CA ASP A 182 -11.34 7.77 -9.61
C ASP A 182 -11.15 7.92 -8.10
N MET A 183 -10.51 9.00 -7.67
CA MET A 183 -10.41 9.39 -6.28
C MET A 183 -11.09 10.74 -6.09
N LYS A 184 -12.06 10.79 -5.19
CA LYS A 184 -12.72 12.02 -4.77
C LYS A 184 -12.41 12.28 -3.31
N MET A 185 -11.87 13.45 -3.01
CA MET A 185 -11.64 13.92 -1.64
C MET A 185 -12.49 15.15 -1.38
N GLU A 186 -13.24 15.14 -0.30
CA GLU A 186 -14.08 16.23 0.17
C GLU A 186 -13.73 16.61 1.60
N THR A 187 -13.49 17.89 1.84
CA THR A 187 -13.27 18.44 3.17
C THR A 187 -14.26 19.57 3.38
N LYS A 188 -15.00 19.54 4.50
CA LYS A 188 -15.93 20.58 4.90
C LYS A 188 -15.56 21.10 6.27
N MET A 189 -15.30 22.40 6.35
CA MET A 189 -15.04 23.16 7.57
C MET A 189 -15.60 24.58 7.34
N GLY A 190 -16.92 24.74 7.53
CA GLY A 190 -17.64 25.97 7.14
C GLY A 190 -17.92 26.03 5.63
N PHE A 191 -16.89 26.01 4.79
CA PHE A 191 -16.98 25.84 3.32
C PHE A 191 -16.40 24.49 2.90
N GLY A 192 -16.82 24.02 1.72
CA GLY A 192 -16.38 22.73 1.19
C GLY A 192 -15.27 22.86 0.16
N ILE A 193 -14.29 21.98 0.20
CA ILE A 193 -13.26 21.81 -0.84
C ILE A 193 -13.42 20.39 -1.38
N THR A 194 -13.54 20.26 -2.72
CA THR A 194 -13.57 18.98 -3.42
C THR A 194 -12.38 18.87 -4.36
N ILE A 195 -11.70 17.75 -4.33
CA ILE A 195 -10.58 17.41 -5.20
C ILE A 195 -10.91 16.09 -5.87
N ASP A 196 -10.99 16.11 -7.21
CA ASP A 196 -11.17 14.94 -8.05
C ASP A 196 -9.86 14.61 -8.77
N ILE A 197 -9.44 13.35 -8.68
CA ILE A 197 -8.22 12.81 -9.30
C ILE A 197 -8.59 11.54 -10.04
N ASN A 198 -8.28 11.46 -11.32
CA ASN A 198 -8.32 10.23 -12.09
C ASN A 198 -6.93 9.60 -12.05
N THR A 199 -6.85 8.30 -11.80
CA THR A 199 -5.57 7.59 -11.67
C THR A 199 -5.51 6.46 -12.68
N ILE A 200 -4.37 6.29 -13.30
CA ILE A 200 -4.01 5.12 -14.10
C ILE A 200 -2.82 4.48 -13.43
N SER A 201 -2.93 3.20 -13.08
CA SER A 201 -1.82 2.44 -12.49
C SER A 201 -1.53 1.18 -13.31
N TRP A 202 -0.27 0.76 -13.28
CA TRP A 202 0.20 -0.48 -13.89
C TRP A 202 0.71 -1.40 -12.80
N ARG A 203 0.13 -2.59 -12.74
CA ARG A 203 0.48 -3.63 -11.76
C ARG A 203 0.82 -4.94 -12.42
N THR A 204 1.71 -5.69 -11.79
CA THR A 204 2.03 -7.06 -12.19
C THR A 204 1.94 -7.98 -10.98
N PRO A 205 1.53 -9.26 -11.15
CA PRO A 205 1.67 -10.26 -10.10
C PRO A 205 3.13 -10.36 -9.63
N GLY A 206 3.33 -10.60 -8.34
CA GLY A 206 4.67 -10.75 -7.78
C GLY A 206 5.37 -9.44 -7.38
N VAL A 207 4.76 -8.28 -7.65
CA VAL A 207 5.23 -6.97 -7.16
C VAL A 207 4.16 -6.38 -6.26
N LEU A 208 4.52 -6.07 -5.01
CA LEU A 208 3.58 -5.56 -4.00
C LEU A 208 2.95 -4.23 -4.36
N TRP A 209 3.63 -3.41 -5.15
CA TRP A 209 3.25 -2.04 -5.44
C TRP A 209 3.01 -1.82 -6.94
N ASP A 210 2.51 -0.64 -7.28
CA ASP A 210 2.36 -0.26 -8.68
C ASP A 210 3.72 -0.10 -9.34
N LEU A 211 3.87 -0.61 -10.56
CA LEU A 211 5.05 -0.40 -11.39
C LEU A 211 5.16 1.06 -11.82
N LYS A 212 4.01 1.63 -12.13
CA LYS A 212 3.85 3.02 -12.57
C LYS A 212 2.46 3.50 -12.17
N THR A 213 2.35 4.77 -11.80
CA THR A 213 1.08 5.45 -11.54
C THR A 213 1.09 6.82 -12.17
N GLU A 214 0.03 7.19 -12.85
CA GLU A 214 -0.21 8.53 -13.39
C GLU A 214 -1.49 9.08 -12.76
N SER A 215 -1.42 10.30 -12.24
CA SER A 215 -2.55 10.99 -11.63
C SER A 215 -2.92 12.21 -12.44
N TYR A 216 -4.18 12.35 -12.76
CA TYR A 216 -4.73 13.42 -13.58
C TYR A 216 -5.70 14.26 -12.77
N ARG A 217 -5.63 15.58 -12.95
CA ARG A 217 -6.57 16.52 -12.37
C ARG A 217 -7.15 17.40 -13.49
N LYS A 218 -8.48 17.42 -13.61
CA LYS A 218 -9.17 18.12 -14.72
C LYS A 218 -8.61 17.74 -16.09
N GLY A 219 -8.36 16.44 -16.32
CA GLY A 219 -7.83 15.89 -17.57
C GLY A 219 -6.34 16.19 -17.85
N LYS A 220 -5.61 16.86 -16.96
CA LYS A 220 -4.19 17.16 -17.13
C LYS A 220 -3.36 16.27 -16.18
N LEU A 221 -2.25 15.72 -16.69
CA LEU A 221 -1.29 14.99 -15.88
C LEU A 221 -0.81 15.92 -14.75
N PHE A 222 -1.01 15.49 -13.53
CA PHE A 222 -0.64 16.21 -12.32
C PHE A 222 0.64 15.67 -11.70
N SER A 223 0.75 14.33 -11.62
CA SER A 223 1.93 13.64 -11.10
C SER A 223 2.08 12.26 -11.72
N ARG A 224 3.30 11.76 -11.70
CA ARG A 224 3.64 10.38 -12.08
C ARG A 224 4.58 9.80 -11.04
N SER A 225 4.36 8.53 -10.70
CA SER A 225 5.28 7.73 -9.89
C SER A 225 5.71 6.51 -10.68
N GLU A 226 6.97 6.08 -10.58
CA GLU A 226 7.53 4.98 -11.34
C GLU A 226 8.51 4.17 -10.50
N LEU A 227 8.38 2.85 -10.55
CA LEU A 227 9.28 1.92 -9.88
C LEU A 227 10.67 1.98 -10.54
N THR A 228 11.70 2.24 -9.75
CA THR A 228 13.07 2.36 -10.23
C THR A 228 13.95 1.18 -9.83
N LYS A 229 13.60 0.50 -8.72
CA LYS A 229 14.39 -0.63 -8.22
C LYS A 229 13.56 -1.57 -7.35
N ILE A 230 13.89 -2.86 -7.38
CA ILE A 230 13.42 -3.91 -6.46
C ILE A 230 14.67 -4.56 -5.84
N TYR A 231 14.68 -4.83 -4.53
CA TYR A 231 15.81 -5.47 -3.82
C TYR A 231 15.38 -6.35 -2.66
#